data_c9d667c34a6311c99026caf78676f255
#
_entry.id   c9d667c34a6311c99026caf78676f255
#
_cell.length_a   1.000
_cell.length_b   1.000
_cell.length_c   1.000
_cell.angle_alpha   90.00
_cell.angle_beta   90.00
_cell.angle_gamma   90.00
#
_symmetry.space_group_name_H-M   'P 1'
#
loop_
_entity.id
_entity.type
_entity.pdbx_description
1 polymer ?
#
loop_
_entity_poly.entity_id
_entity_poly.type
_entity_poly.pdbx_seq_one_letter_code
_entity_poly.pdbx_strand_id
1 'polypeptide(L)'
;MRKMLASVITVMILTALAVSVAAQPKYVLRFSSPNSKEHAWGRSAEKFKQLVAEETKGQVEVQVYHSNALGATRESLEMTRLGSTDFVLCGVAHVTRFVPEMGTFVLPYLWKDTETMFKALDGRMGDTVDALLWEKGFKVVGWWDNGFRHISNNKRPIRVAEDIKGLKLRSLPTKIHVTFWRALGASPTPMDWAEVYPALQQGVVDGQENPPGVVFFEKLPDVQKYYSLTKHVNEPGNVLMSRAAYEKLPADIQKALVAAGKKAAAFERAESQRDNDELLKKLEAAGMQVNAVPETTITELRKVAHGLYGQALADLGPKGKELVDIGIALNR
;
A
#
# COMPACT_ATOMS: atom_id res chain seq x y z
N MET A 1 -27.16 -55.39 -36.27
CA MET A 1 -27.21 -54.69 -34.94
C MET A 1 -25.85 -54.56 -34.24
N ARG A 2 -25.01 -55.59 -34.13
CA ARG A 2 -23.69 -55.50 -33.42
C ARG A 2 -22.69 -54.55 -34.09
N LYS A 3 -22.66 -54.36 -35.40
CA LYS A 3 -21.75 -53.41 -36.08
C LYS A 3 -22.15 -51.95 -36.00
N MET A 4 -23.47 -51.63 -35.81
CA MET A 4 -23.92 -50.26 -35.60
C MET A 4 -23.68 -49.79 -34.15
N LEU A 5 -23.75 -50.67 -33.13
CA LEU A 5 -23.41 -50.30 -31.75
C LEU A 5 -21.95 -49.94 -31.57
N ALA A 6 -21.00 -50.64 -32.29
CA ALA A 6 -19.57 -50.34 -32.19
C ALA A 6 -19.22 -48.96 -32.77
N SER A 7 -19.88 -48.53 -33.85
CA SER A 7 -19.63 -47.22 -34.45
C SER A 7 -20.15 -46.04 -33.61
N VAL A 8 -21.26 -46.21 -32.86
CA VAL A 8 -21.80 -45.18 -32.00
C VAL A 8 -20.94 -44.97 -30.75
N ILE A 9 -20.36 -46.06 -30.21
CA ILE A 9 -19.48 -46.00 -29.04
C ILE A 9 -18.15 -45.33 -29.39
N THR A 10 -17.59 -45.56 -30.60
CA THR A 10 -16.35 -44.94 -31.04
C THR A 10 -16.50 -43.44 -31.29
N VAL A 11 -17.65 -42.96 -31.77
CA VAL A 11 -17.91 -41.53 -31.96
C VAL A 11 -18.16 -40.83 -30.61
N MET A 12 -18.76 -41.50 -29.61
CA MET A 12 -18.95 -40.93 -28.27
C MET A 12 -17.63 -40.81 -27.46
N ILE A 13 -16.65 -41.65 -27.71
CA ILE A 13 -15.34 -41.60 -27.02
C ILE A 13 -14.45 -40.49 -27.62
N LEU A 14 -14.59 -40.16 -28.89
CA LEU A 14 -13.82 -39.06 -29.51
C LEU A 14 -14.31 -37.65 -29.13
N THR A 15 -15.53 -37.50 -28.64
CA THR A 15 -16.07 -36.19 -28.20
C THR A 15 -15.78 -35.86 -26.72
N ALA A 16 -15.28 -36.82 -25.94
CA ALA A 16 -15.05 -36.64 -24.49
C ALA A 16 -13.60 -36.23 -24.11
N LEU A 17 -12.68 -36.07 -25.09
CA LEU A 17 -11.28 -35.73 -24.85
C LEU A 17 -10.88 -34.36 -25.41
N ALA A 18 -11.78 -33.39 -25.41
CA ALA A 18 -11.40 -31.98 -25.38
C ALA A 18 -10.97 -31.61 -23.97
N VAL A 19 -9.96 -32.29 -23.44
CA VAL A 19 -9.18 -31.77 -22.32
C VAL A 19 -8.59 -30.46 -22.82
N SER A 20 -9.16 -29.34 -22.38
CA SER A 20 -8.51 -28.04 -22.52
C SER A 20 -7.15 -28.16 -21.85
N VAL A 21 -6.12 -28.49 -22.62
CA VAL A 21 -4.74 -28.27 -22.19
C VAL A 21 -4.67 -26.76 -22.00
N ALA A 22 -4.80 -26.32 -20.77
CA ALA A 22 -4.54 -24.93 -20.43
C ALA A 22 -3.12 -24.65 -20.94
N ALA A 23 -3.02 -23.80 -21.95
CA ALA A 23 -1.74 -23.43 -22.52
C ALA A 23 -0.88 -22.90 -21.38
N GLN A 24 0.35 -23.39 -21.26
CA GLN A 24 1.26 -22.85 -20.24
C GLN A 24 1.41 -21.33 -20.44
N PRO A 25 1.44 -20.55 -19.37
CA PRO A 25 1.58 -19.10 -19.47
C PRO A 25 2.90 -18.78 -20.20
N LYS A 26 2.82 -17.85 -21.14
CA LYS A 26 3.99 -17.41 -21.92
C LYS A 26 4.91 -16.51 -21.08
N TYR A 27 4.33 -15.82 -20.12
CA TYR A 27 5.04 -14.92 -19.21
C TYR A 27 4.67 -15.25 -17.76
N VAL A 28 5.66 -15.38 -16.91
CA VAL A 28 5.49 -15.55 -15.44
C VAL A 28 6.09 -14.33 -14.79
N LEU A 29 5.27 -13.56 -14.07
CA LEU A 29 5.64 -12.30 -13.45
C LEU A 29 5.53 -12.41 -11.92
N ARG A 30 6.57 -12.00 -11.19
CA ARG A 30 6.64 -12.07 -9.73
C ARG A 30 6.17 -10.77 -9.11
N PHE A 31 5.29 -10.87 -8.11
CA PHE A 31 4.70 -9.75 -7.39
C PHE A 31 5.06 -9.84 -5.90
N SER A 32 5.84 -8.88 -5.41
CA SER A 32 6.19 -8.75 -3.99
C SER A 32 5.16 -7.92 -3.24
N SER A 33 4.59 -8.48 -2.17
CA SER A 33 3.63 -7.82 -1.27
C SER A 33 4.14 -7.82 0.17
N PRO A 34 4.11 -6.68 0.88
CA PRO A 34 4.62 -6.60 2.25
C PRO A 34 3.68 -7.19 3.29
N ASN A 35 2.38 -7.28 2.98
CA ASN A 35 1.34 -7.69 3.92
C ASN A 35 0.92 -9.15 3.73
N SER A 36 0.25 -9.69 4.74
CA SER A 36 -0.39 -11.01 4.70
C SER A 36 -1.46 -11.09 3.62
N LYS A 37 -1.81 -12.30 3.22
CA LYS A 37 -2.84 -12.55 2.19
C LYS A 37 -4.23 -12.04 2.62
N GLU A 38 -4.50 -12.05 3.91
CA GLU A 38 -5.76 -11.66 4.55
C GLU A 38 -5.96 -10.14 4.57
N HIS A 39 -4.90 -9.34 4.53
CA HIS A 39 -4.96 -7.88 4.44
C HIS A 39 -5.60 -7.44 3.11
N ALA A 40 -6.27 -6.27 3.06
CA ALA A 40 -6.90 -5.75 1.84
C ALA A 40 -5.92 -5.75 0.64
N TRP A 41 -4.67 -5.33 0.86
CA TRP A 41 -3.62 -5.39 -0.15
C TRP A 41 -3.29 -6.81 -0.62
N GLY A 42 -3.28 -7.79 0.29
CA GLY A 42 -3.05 -9.20 -0.05
C GLY A 42 -4.18 -9.76 -0.90
N ARG A 43 -5.44 -9.56 -0.48
CA ARG A 43 -6.63 -9.97 -1.26
C ARG A 43 -6.64 -9.33 -2.64
N SER A 44 -6.27 -8.06 -2.72
CA SER A 44 -6.25 -7.30 -3.98
C SER A 44 -5.11 -7.69 -4.90
N ALA A 45 -3.97 -8.12 -4.37
CA ALA A 45 -2.89 -8.72 -5.16
C ALA A 45 -3.34 -10.05 -5.80
N GLU A 46 -4.09 -10.89 -5.07
CA GLU A 46 -4.69 -12.10 -5.63
C GLU A 46 -5.78 -11.75 -6.67
N LYS A 47 -6.56 -10.68 -6.45
CA LYS A 47 -7.52 -10.19 -7.44
C LYS A 47 -6.83 -9.66 -8.70
N PHE A 48 -5.72 -8.93 -8.55
CA PHE A 48 -4.89 -8.47 -9.67
C PHE A 48 -4.37 -9.66 -10.51
N LYS A 49 -3.84 -10.71 -9.85
CA LYS A 49 -3.43 -11.96 -10.49
C LYS A 49 -4.56 -12.55 -11.36
N GLN A 50 -5.77 -12.66 -10.81
CA GLN A 50 -6.94 -13.16 -11.54
C GLN A 50 -7.27 -12.28 -12.75
N LEU A 51 -7.34 -10.97 -12.55
CA LEU A 51 -7.65 -10.01 -13.61
C LEU A 51 -6.61 -10.02 -14.73
N VAL A 52 -5.31 -10.16 -14.39
CA VAL A 52 -4.25 -10.29 -15.39
C VAL A 52 -4.45 -11.57 -16.22
N ALA A 53 -4.75 -12.70 -15.59
CA ALA A 53 -5.01 -13.94 -16.33
C ALA A 53 -6.23 -13.79 -17.25
N GLU A 54 -7.30 -13.16 -16.81
CA GLU A 54 -8.51 -12.88 -17.60
C GLU A 54 -8.20 -11.96 -18.79
N GLU A 55 -7.57 -10.79 -18.55
CA GLU A 55 -7.26 -9.79 -19.59
C GLU A 55 -6.25 -10.29 -20.63
N THR A 56 -5.36 -11.18 -20.22
CA THR A 56 -4.34 -11.77 -21.12
C THR A 56 -4.74 -13.12 -21.67
N LYS A 57 -5.95 -13.62 -21.41
CA LYS A 57 -6.43 -14.94 -21.80
C LYS A 57 -5.47 -16.07 -21.40
N GLY A 58 -4.91 -15.97 -20.18
CA GLY A 58 -3.97 -16.93 -19.63
C GLY A 58 -2.52 -16.82 -20.15
N GLN A 59 -2.20 -15.84 -20.99
CA GLN A 59 -0.82 -15.67 -21.48
C GLN A 59 0.15 -15.20 -20.38
N VAL A 60 -0.34 -14.51 -19.36
CA VAL A 60 0.45 -14.02 -18.22
C VAL A 60 -0.04 -14.66 -16.92
N GLU A 61 0.88 -15.27 -16.19
CA GLU A 61 0.72 -15.71 -14.81
C GLU A 61 1.40 -14.71 -13.88
N VAL A 62 0.68 -14.20 -12.87
CA VAL A 62 1.26 -13.42 -11.77
C VAL A 62 1.41 -14.33 -10.56
N GLN A 63 2.63 -14.44 -10.04
CA GLN A 63 2.94 -15.16 -8.81
C GLN A 63 3.09 -14.15 -7.66
N VAL A 64 2.14 -14.19 -6.71
CA VAL A 64 2.12 -13.26 -5.58
C VAL A 64 2.88 -13.86 -4.40
N TYR A 65 3.80 -13.09 -3.86
CA TYR A 65 4.63 -13.42 -2.70
C TYR A 65 4.27 -12.45 -1.57
N HIS A 66 3.51 -12.95 -0.58
CA HIS A 66 3.02 -12.19 0.57
C HIS A 66 4.05 -12.08 1.69
N SER A 67 3.78 -11.20 2.67
CA SER A 67 4.52 -11.08 3.93
C SER A 67 6.04 -10.93 3.73
N ASN A 68 6.45 -10.10 2.78
CA ASN A 68 7.86 -9.86 2.45
C ASN A 68 8.65 -11.12 2.05
N ALA A 69 8.01 -12.16 1.50
CA ALA A 69 8.68 -13.41 1.16
C ALA A 69 9.81 -13.27 0.10
N LEU A 70 9.81 -12.19 -0.71
CA LEU A 70 10.90 -11.86 -1.64
C LEU A 70 11.94 -10.88 -1.08
N GLY A 71 11.86 -10.54 0.21
CA GLY A 71 12.72 -9.55 0.86
C GLY A 71 11.92 -8.35 1.39
N ALA A 72 12.54 -7.55 2.26
CA ALA A 72 11.96 -6.36 2.83
C ALA A 72 11.54 -5.35 1.74
N THR A 73 10.63 -4.43 2.06
CA THR A 73 10.08 -3.47 1.09
C THR A 73 11.17 -2.72 0.32
N ARG A 74 12.22 -2.30 1.02
CA ARG A 74 13.36 -1.59 0.42
C ARG A 74 14.09 -2.45 -0.61
N GLU A 75 14.33 -3.71 -0.31
CA GLU A 75 14.99 -4.67 -1.20
C GLU A 75 14.11 -4.97 -2.41
N SER A 76 12.82 -5.25 -2.18
CA SER A 76 11.85 -5.50 -3.24
C SER A 76 11.73 -4.34 -4.23
N LEU A 77 11.79 -3.08 -3.75
CA LEU A 77 11.82 -1.90 -4.61
C LEU A 77 13.07 -1.86 -5.51
N GLU A 78 14.26 -2.12 -4.96
CA GLU A 78 15.49 -2.17 -5.76
C GLU A 78 15.47 -3.35 -6.76
N MET A 79 15.01 -4.52 -6.33
CA MET A 79 14.86 -5.69 -7.21
C MET A 79 13.93 -5.40 -8.38
N THR A 80 12.80 -4.71 -8.11
CA THR A 80 11.84 -4.31 -9.14
C THR A 80 12.45 -3.27 -10.08
N ARG A 81 13.14 -2.26 -9.56
CA ARG A 81 13.83 -1.25 -10.37
C ARG A 81 14.86 -1.86 -11.31
N LEU A 82 15.59 -2.87 -10.85
CA LEU A 82 16.61 -3.58 -11.62
C LEU A 82 16.07 -4.71 -12.51
N GLY A 83 14.76 -5.01 -12.42
CA GLY A 83 14.13 -6.06 -13.21
C GLY A 83 14.35 -7.48 -12.70
N SER A 84 14.83 -7.65 -11.46
CA SER A 84 14.96 -8.96 -10.80
C SER A 84 13.64 -9.45 -10.22
N THR A 85 12.68 -8.58 -9.98
CA THR A 85 11.28 -8.84 -9.65
C THR A 85 10.43 -7.95 -10.55
N ASP A 86 9.22 -8.41 -10.91
CA ASP A 86 8.41 -7.69 -11.90
C ASP A 86 7.54 -6.63 -11.26
N PHE A 87 6.93 -6.93 -10.10
CA PHE A 87 6.06 -6.00 -9.37
C PHE A 87 6.45 -5.90 -7.90
N VAL A 88 6.23 -4.71 -7.35
CA VAL A 88 6.26 -4.47 -5.91
C VAL A 88 5.07 -3.62 -5.50
N LEU A 89 4.43 -4.00 -4.39
CA LEU A 89 3.42 -3.20 -3.69
C LEU A 89 4.08 -2.59 -2.45
N CYS A 90 3.91 -1.28 -2.25
CA CYS A 90 4.40 -0.63 -1.05
C CYS A 90 3.66 0.69 -0.78
N GLY A 91 3.77 1.22 0.44
CA GLY A 91 3.38 2.59 0.75
C GLY A 91 4.30 3.61 0.06
N VAL A 92 3.74 4.74 -0.34
CA VAL A 92 4.48 5.78 -1.09
C VAL A 92 5.68 6.32 -0.33
N ALA A 93 5.68 6.28 1.00
CA ALA A 93 6.80 6.70 1.84
C ALA A 93 8.12 5.99 1.48
N HIS A 94 8.08 4.73 1.06
CA HIS A 94 9.25 3.95 0.69
C HIS A 94 9.85 4.37 -0.65
N VAL A 95 9.07 5.04 -1.50
CA VAL A 95 9.46 5.45 -2.85
C VAL A 95 10.13 6.83 -2.85
N THR A 96 9.98 7.61 -1.78
CA THR A 96 10.55 8.97 -1.63
C THR A 96 12.06 9.04 -1.85
N ARG A 97 12.78 7.95 -1.64
CA ARG A 97 14.22 7.84 -1.91
C ARG A 97 14.57 7.93 -3.40
N PHE A 98 13.65 7.58 -4.30
CA PHE A 98 13.81 7.65 -5.75
C PHE A 98 13.14 8.91 -6.32
N VAL A 99 11.97 9.23 -5.80
CA VAL A 99 11.12 10.37 -6.20
C VAL A 99 10.72 11.12 -4.94
N PRO A 100 11.49 12.12 -4.51
CA PRO A 100 11.22 12.88 -3.29
C PRO A 100 9.82 13.50 -3.26
N GLU A 101 9.26 13.84 -4.42
CA GLU A 101 7.91 14.38 -4.61
C GLU A 101 6.81 13.48 -4.03
N MET A 102 7.06 12.16 -3.96
CA MET A 102 6.14 11.21 -3.31
C MET A 102 5.92 11.53 -1.83
N GLY A 103 6.83 12.26 -1.20
CA GLY A 103 6.69 12.75 0.16
C GLY A 103 5.49 13.68 0.36
N THR A 104 4.96 14.29 -0.70
CA THR A 104 3.74 15.10 -0.64
C THR A 104 2.55 14.28 -0.12
N PHE A 105 2.40 13.03 -0.55
CA PHE A 105 1.27 12.19 -0.18
C PHE A 105 1.28 11.75 1.29
N VAL A 106 2.41 11.86 1.97
CA VAL A 106 2.58 11.54 3.39
C VAL A 106 2.79 12.77 4.27
N LEU A 107 2.50 13.96 3.76
CA LEU A 107 2.45 15.17 4.60
C LEU A 107 1.34 15.02 5.65
N PRO A 108 1.65 15.13 6.95
CA PRO A 108 0.63 14.96 7.98
C PRO A 108 -0.48 16.01 7.82
N TYR A 109 -1.74 15.53 7.88
CA TYR A 109 -2.96 16.34 7.74
C TYR A 109 -3.11 17.08 6.40
N LEU A 110 -2.44 16.64 5.33
CA LEU A 110 -2.68 17.18 4.00
C LEU A 110 -4.06 16.78 3.48
N TRP A 111 -4.45 15.53 3.64
CA TRP A 111 -5.70 15.00 3.10
C TRP A 111 -6.83 15.02 4.13
N LYS A 112 -7.96 15.65 3.78
CA LYS A 112 -9.16 15.65 4.64
C LYS A 112 -9.87 14.29 4.66
N ASP A 113 -9.87 13.61 3.51
CA ASP A 113 -10.49 12.30 3.31
C ASP A 113 -9.81 11.52 2.18
N THR A 114 -10.14 10.24 2.07
CA THR A 114 -9.60 9.30 1.09
C THR A 114 -10.04 9.66 -0.33
N GLU A 115 -11.28 10.15 -0.51
CA GLU A 115 -11.82 10.54 -1.81
C GLU A 115 -11.02 11.69 -2.42
N THR A 116 -10.73 12.72 -1.63
CA THR A 116 -9.92 13.87 -2.05
C THR A 116 -8.51 13.45 -2.46
N MET A 117 -7.88 12.55 -1.70
CA MET A 117 -6.57 12.00 -2.03
C MET A 117 -6.60 11.25 -3.38
N PHE A 118 -7.59 10.39 -3.60
CA PHE A 118 -7.68 9.65 -4.86
C PHE A 118 -8.09 10.53 -6.04
N LYS A 119 -8.89 11.58 -5.83
CA LYS A 119 -9.15 12.58 -6.86
C LYS A 119 -7.86 13.26 -7.33
N ALA A 120 -6.90 13.49 -6.42
CA ALA A 120 -5.59 14.00 -6.78
C ALA A 120 -4.75 12.99 -7.56
N LEU A 121 -4.73 11.72 -7.08
CA LEU A 121 -3.95 10.62 -7.69
C LEU A 121 -4.52 10.13 -9.03
N ASP A 122 -5.83 10.18 -9.21
CA ASP A 122 -6.49 9.83 -10.47
C ASP A 122 -6.47 11.01 -11.47
N GLY A 123 -5.89 12.16 -11.08
CA GLY A 123 -5.75 13.37 -11.88
C GLY A 123 -4.29 13.82 -12.07
N ARG A 124 -4.12 15.13 -12.23
CA ARG A 124 -2.81 15.76 -12.58
C ARG A 124 -1.66 15.40 -11.62
N MET A 125 -1.94 15.23 -10.32
CA MET A 125 -0.87 14.83 -9.39
C MET A 125 -0.35 13.43 -9.72
N GLY A 126 -1.26 12.48 -9.98
CA GLY A 126 -0.88 11.12 -10.37
C GLY A 126 -0.08 11.11 -11.67
N ASP A 127 -0.56 11.83 -12.71
CA ASP A 127 0.17 11.94 -13.98
C ASP A 127 1.60 12.46 -13.78
N THR A 128 1.76 13.46 -12.90
CA THR A 128 3.07 14.05 -12.60
C THR A 128 4.00 13.04 -11.94
N VAL A 129 3.53 12.33 -10.89
CA VAL A 129 4.39 11.35 -10.19
C VAL A 129 4.60 10.07 -10.99
N ASP A 130 3.64 9.66 -11.83
CA ASP A 130 3.80 8.53 -12.75
C ASP A 130 4.96 8.81 -13.74
N ALA A 131 5.05 10.04 -14.29
CA ALA A 131 6.15 10.42 -15.15
C ALA A 131 7.51 10.40 -14.42
N LEU A 132 7.56 10.91 -13.18
CA LEU A 132 8.77 10.88 -12.37
C LEU A 132 9.20 9.45 -12.01
N LEU A 133 8.24 8.58 -11.68
CA LEU A 133 8.49 7.15 -11.39
C LEU A 133 8.99 6.41 -12.63
N TRP A 134 8.43 6.75 -13.80
CA TRP A 134 8.90 6.18 -15.07
C TRP A 134 10.37 6.51 -15.34
N GLU A 135 10.81 7.73 -15.08
CA GLU A 135 12.22 8.14 -15.21
C GLU A 135 13.15 7.35 -14.24
N LYS A 136 12.61 6.91 -13.10
CA LYS A 136 13.35 6.14 -12.09
C LYS A 136 13.29 4.63 -12.29
N GLY A 137 12.68 4.17 -13.39
CA GLY A 137 12.65 2.75 -13.75
C GLY A 137 11.39 1.99 -13.29
N PHE A 138 10.32 2.70 -12.93
CA PHE A 138 9.07 2.13 -12.50
C PHE A 138 7.91 2.51 -13.43
N LYS A 139 7.03 1.56 -13.71
CA LYS A 139 5.72 1.79 -14.30
C LYS A 139 4.67 1.67 -13.20
N VAL A 140 3.88 2.70 -12.98
CA VAL A 140 2.72 2.61 -12.09
C VAL A 140 1.63 1.79 -12.76
N VAL A 141 1.11 0.80 -12.05
CA VAL A 141 0.03 -0.09 -12.50
C VAL A 141 -1.26 0.20 -11.74
N GLY A 142 -1.17 0.67 -10.50
CA GLY A 142 -2.34 1.04 -9.72
C GLY A 142 -2.00 1.82 -8.45
N TRP A 143 -2.94 2.67 -8.03
CA TRP A 143 -2.92 3.38 -6.76
C TRP A 143 -3.95 2.75 -5.83
N TRP A 144 -3.49 2.25 -4.68
CA TRP A 144 -4.28 1.53 -3.69
C TRP A 144 -4.42 2.33 -2.41
N ASP A 145 -5.43 2.04 -1.60
CA ASP A 145 -5.64 2.68 -0.32
C ASP A 145 -4.93 1.89 0.80
N ASN A 146 -4.22 2.59 1.66
CA ASN A 146 -3.75 2.01 2.91
C ASN A 146 -4.67 2.43 4.07
N GLY A 147 -5.36 3.55 3.90
CA GLY A 147 -6.22 4.16 4.91
C GLY A 147 -5.53 5.18 5.78
N PHE A 148 -6.32 5.81 6.65
CA PHE A 148 -5.82 6.76 7.64
C PHE A 148 -5.02 6.06 8.73
N ARG A 149 -3.85 6.61 9.00
CA ARG A 149 -2.91 6.11 10.00
C ARG A 149 -3.22 6.70 11.38
N HIS A 150 -3.09 5.86 12.39
CA HIS A 150 -3.34 6.15 13.79
C HIS A 150 -2.19 5.64 14.65
N ILE A 151 -1.99 6.20 15.84
CA ILE A 151 -0.91 5.79 16.74
C ILE A 151 -1.33 4.58 17.56
N SER A 152 -0.51 3.52 17.57
CA SER A 152 -0.56 2.49 18.61
C SER A 152 0.68 2.55 19.49
N ASN A 153 0.53 2.22 20.80
CA ASN A 153 1.65 2.15 21.73
C ASN A 153 1.33 1.31 22.98
N ASN A 154 2.35 1.01 23.80
CA ASN A 154 2.23 0.23 25.02
C ASN A 154 2.26 1.07 26.31
N LYS A 155 2.37 2.41 26.22
CA LYS A 155 2.54 3.28 27.39
C LYS A 155 1.23 3.87 27.88
N ARG A 156 0.46 4.54 26.99
CA ARG A 156 -0.75 5.28 27.33
C ARG A 156 -1.60 5.61 26.12
N PRO A 157 -2.93 5.80 26.30
CA PRO A 157 -3.76 6.37 25.23
C PRO A 157 -3.34 7.83 24.96
N ILE A 158 -3.44 8.28 23.70
CA ILE A 158 -3.23 9.67 23.33
C ILE A 158 -4.55 10.40 23.42
N ARG A 159 -4.63 11.37 24.32
CA ARG A 159 -5.79 12.24 24.55
C ARG A 159 -5.45 13.72 24.36
N VAL A 160 -4.21 14.09 24.66
CA VAL A 160 -3.62 15.41 24.44
C VAL A 160 -2.30 15.27 23.71
N ALA A 161 -1.80 16.34 23.08
CA ALA A 161 -0.55 16.29 22.33
C ALA A 161 0.66 15.88 23.20
N GLU A 162 0.65 16.27 24.48
CA GLU A 162 1.68 15.94 25.46
C GLU A 162 1.81 14.43 25.70
N ASP A 163 0.76 13.63 25.46
CA ASP A 163 0.81 12.17 25.60
C ASP A 163 1.78 11.52 24.59
N ILE A 164 2.11 12.21 23.51
CA ILE A 164 3.08 11.75 22.50
C ILE A 164 4.52 11.96 23.01
N LYS A 165 4.74 12.91 23.90
CA LYS A 165 6.07 13.26 24.38
C LYS A 165 6.77 12.07 25.04
N GLY A 166 8.02 11.85 24.63
CA GLY A 166 8.88 10.79 25.16
C GLY A 166 8.60 9.38 24.61
N LEU A 167 7.55 9.19 23.79
CA LEU A 167 7.31 7.89 23.15
C LEU A 167 8.42 7.58 22.14
N LYS A 168 8.98 6.39 22.21
CA LYS A 168 9.84 5.82 21.17
C LYS A 168 8.93 5.30 20.08
N LEU A 169 8.72 6.05 19.00
CA LEU A 169 7.83 5.69 17.91
C LEU A 169 8.61 5.19 16.70
N ARG A 170 8.27 4.00 16.22
CA ARG A 170 8.64 3.66 14.85
C ARG A 170 7.92 4.62 13.91
N SER A 171 8.64 5.20 12.98
CA SER A 171 8.09 6.09 11.97
C SER A 171 8.34 5.58 10.54
N LEU A 172 7.56 6.10 9.58
CA LEU A 172 7.87 5.95 8.17
C LEU A 172 9.26 6.54 7.86
N PRO A 173 10.01 5.96 6.88
CA PRO A 173 11.38 6.38 6.57
C PRO A 173 11.42 7.67 5.72
N THR A 174 10.71 8.71 6.17
CA THR A 174 10.68 10.02 5.52
C THR A 174 11.08 11.12 6.48
N LYS A 175 11.77 12.15 5.99
CA LYS A 175 12.19 13.27 6.82
C LYS A 175 11.01 13.97 7.49
N ILE A 176 9.91 14.18 6.76
CA ILE A 176 8.73 14.88 7.31
C ILE A 176 8.12 14.15 8.50
N HIS A 177 8.02 12.81 8.45
CA HIS A 177 7.51 12.04 9.58
C HIS A 177 8.44 12.10 10.80
N VAL A 178 9.74 11.93 10.60
CA VAL A 178 10.72 12.08 11.67
C VAL A 178 10.66 13.48 12.30
N THR A 179 10.56 14.53 11.46
CA THR A 179 10.47 15.93 11.94
C THR A 179 9.17 16.18 12.68
N PHE A 180 8.03 15.67 12.17
CA PHE A 180 6.73 15.81 12.79
C PHE A 180 6.69 15.18 14.21
N TRP A 181 7.13 13.93 14.33
CA TRP A 181 7.15 13.27 15.64
C TRP A 181 8.11 13.93 16.63
N ARG A 182 9.27 14.40 16.15
CA ARG A 182 10.20 15.18 17.00
C ARG A 182 9.60 16.49 17.46
N ALA A 183 8.88 17.21 16.61
CA ALA A 183 8.21 18.45 16.97
C ALA A 183 7.14 18.25 18.05
N LEU A 184 6.56 17.06 18.13
CA LEU A 184 5.63 16.63 19.18
C LEU A 184 6.35 16.02 20.41
N GLY A 185 7.68 16.04 20.43
CA GLY A 185 8.48 15.57 21.58
C GLY A 185 8.65 14.04 21.65
N ALA A 186 8.27 13.28 20.62
CA ALA A 186 8.57 11.87 20.52
C ALA A 186 10.02 11.61 20.12
N SER A 187 10.46 10.35 20.26
CA SER A 187 11.74 9.83 19.79
C SER A 187 11.50 8.89 18.58
N PRO A 188 11.38 9.42 17.36
CA PRO A 188 11.09 8.61 16.18
C PRO A 188 12.30 7.79 15.73
N THR A 189 12.05 6.52 15.38
CA THR A 189 13.02 5.62 14.78
C THR A 189 12.48 5.14 13.42
N PRO A 190 13.00 5.65 12.30
CA PRO A 190 12.62 5.15 10.99
C PRO A 190 13.16 3.73 10.80
N MET A 191 12.28 2.81 10.39
CA MET A 191 12.66 1.43 10.08
C MET A 191 11.73 0.81 9.05
N ASP A 192 12.22 -0.21 8.32
CA ASP A 192 11.43 -0.95 7.36
C ASP A 192 10.28 -1.73 8.05
N TRP A 193 9.21 -2.01 7.29
CA TRP A 193 8.03 -2.67 7.84
C TRP A 193 8.35 -4.06 8.44
N ALA A 194 9.21 -4.83 7.79
CA ALA A 194 9.60 -6.16 8.26
C ALA A 194 10.24 -6.18 9.66
N GLU A 195 10.80 -5.06 10.11
CA GLU A 195 11.46 -4.92 11.41
C GLU A 195 10.51 -4.49 12.53
N VAL A 196 9.29 -4.02 12.19
CA VAL A 196 8.40 -3.34 13.15
C VAL A 196 7.87 -4.29 14.22
N TYR A 197 7.32 -5.43 13.84
CA TYR A 197 6.76 -6.38 14.81
C TYR A 197 7.80 -6.86 15.84
N PRO A 198 8.99 -7.35 15.44
CA PRO A 198 10.02 -7.75 16.40
C PRO A 198 10.52 -6.56 17.25
N ALA A 199 10.61 -5.35 16.72
CA ALA A 199 11.02 -4.16 17.48
C ALA A 199 9.98 -3.78 18.57
N LEU A 200 8.69 -3.91 18.26
CA LEU A 200 7.60 -3.73 19.23
C LEU A 200 7.61 -4.82 20.30
N GLN A 201 7.76 -6.08 19.90
CA GLN A 201 7.79 -7.23 20.80
C GLN A 201 8.95 -7.16 21.80
N GLN A 202 10.12 -6.71 21.35
CA GLN A 202 11.32 -6.56 22.17
C GLN A 202 11.36 -5.24 22.95
N GLY A 203 10.40 -4.32 22.75
CA GLY A 203 10.37 -3.02 23.40
C GLY A 203 11.45 -2.04 22.95
N VAL A 204 12.05 -2.27 21.77
CA VAL A 204 12.99 -1.34 21.13
C VAL A 204 12.29 -0.02 20.84
N VAL A 205 11.02 -0.11 20.40
CA VAL A 205 10.10 1.01 20.27
C VAL A 205 8.86 0.77 21.13
N ASP A 206 8.25 1.86 21.63
CA ASP A 206 7.04 1.81 22.45
C ASP A 206 5.78 1.67 21.59
N GLY A 207 5.84 2.13 20.34
CA GLY A 207 4.70 2.16 19.44
C GLY A 207 5.07 2.42 17.99
N GLN A 208 4.04 2.45 17.17
CA GLN A 208 4.09 2.70 15.74
C GLN A 208 2.81 3.43 15.31
N GLU A 209 2.65 3.70 14.01
CA GLU A 209 1.43 4.26 13.46
C GLU A 209 1.10 3.58 12.13
N ASN A 210 -0.15 3.15 12.00
CA ASN A 210 -0.69 2.48 10.81
C ASN A 210 -2.23 2.52 10.82
N PRO A 211 -2.88 2.21 9.69
CA PRO A 211 -4.33 2.03 9.62
C PRO A 211 -4.83 0.77 10.34
N PRO A 212 -6.13 0.70 10.67
CA PRO A 212 -6.73 -0.46 11.35
C PRO A 212 -6.46 -1.80 10.67
N GLY A 213 -6.49 -1.82 9.32
CA GLY A 213 -6.22 -3.03 8.53
C GLY A 213 -4.83 -3.60 8.79
N VAL A 214 -3.80 -2.76 8.73
CA VAL A 214 -2.43 -3.19 9.04
C VAL A 214 -2.32 -3.64 10.49
N VAL A 215 -2.87 -2.88 11.43
CA VAL A 215 -2.78 -3.22 12.87
C VAL A 215 -3.42 -4.57 13.16
N PHE A 216 -4.58 -4.87 12.57
CA PHE A 216 -5.31 -6.12 12.82
C PHE A 216 -4.67 -7.32 12.12
N PHE A 217 -4.49 -7.26 10.80
CA PHE A 217 -4.05 -8.41 10.01
C PHE A 217 -2.56 -8.77 10.24
N GLU A 218 -1.74 -7.80 10.63
CA GLU A 218 -0.33 -8.05 11.00
C GLU A 218 -0.15 -8.32 12.51
N LYS A 219 -1.25 -8.63 13.22
CA LYS A 219 -1.28 -9.13 14.60
C LYS A 219 -0.64 -8.17 15.62
N LEU A 220 -0.72 -6.86 15.38
CA LEU A 220 -0.18 -5.90 16.34
C LEU A 220 -0.91 -5.87 17.70
N PRO A 221 -2.19 -6.30 17.86
CA PRO A 221 -2.79 -6.45 19.18
C PRO A 221 -1.99 -7.37 20.13
N ASP A 222 -1.22 -8.33 19.61
CA ASP A 222 -0.38 -9.22 20.42
C ASP A 222 0.77 -8.47 21.11
N VAL A 223 1.17 -7.31 20.58
CA VAL A 223 2.34 -6.54 21.03
C VAL A 223 2.05 -5.05 21.28
N GLN A 224 0.79 -4.59 21.09
CA GLN A 224 0.38 -3.20 21.27
C GLN A 224 -0.94 -3.11 22.05
N LYS A 225 -0.98 -2.21 23.05
CA LYS A 225 -2.10 -2.11 24.00
C LYS A 225 -3.10 -1.01 23.65
N TYR A 226 -2.61 0.16 23.25
CA TYR A 226 -3.43 1.35 22.99
C TYR A 226 -3.45 1.67 21.51
N TYR A 227 -4.62 2.09 20.99
CA TYR A 227 -4.78 2.54 19.61
C TYR A 227 -5.60 3.84 19.60
N SER A 228 -4.93 4.97 19.32
CA SER A 228 -5.51 6.30 19.41
C SER A 228 -5.75 6.89 18.02
N LEU A 229 -7.00 7.26 17.72
CA LEU A 229 -7.48 7.62 16.38
C LEU A 229 -7.06 9.04 15.97
N THR A 230 -5.77 9.23 15.70
CA THR A 230 -5.17 10.54 15.36
C THR A 230 -5.41 11.00 13.93
N LYS A 231 -5.74 10.11 12.99
CA LYS A 231 -5.97 10.42 11.55
C LYS A 231 -4.91 11.37 10.95
N HIS A 232 -3.65 11.20 11.33
CA HIS A 232 -2.61 12.17 11.03
C HIS A 232 -2.08 12.09 9.59
N VAL A 233 -2.21 10.94 8.91
CA VAL A 233 -1.82 10.74 7.51
C VAL A 233 -2.77 9.78 6.86
N ASN A 234 -3.19 10.07 5.63
CA ASN A 234 -3.72 9.08 4.70
C ASN A 234 -2.64 8.77 3.69
N GLU A 235 -2.11 7.54 3.73
CA GLU A 235 -1.01 7.12 2.88
C GLU A 235 -1.54 6.21 1.76
N PRO A 236 -1.37 6.58 0.47
CA PRO A 236 -1.68 5.65 -0.61
C PRO A 236 -0.61 4.57 -0.75
N GLY A 237 -1.03 3.40 -1.22
CA GLY A 237 -0.16 2.36 -1.73
C GLY A 237 0.03 2.51 -3.24
N ASN A 238 1.15 2.02 -3.73
CA ASN A 238 1.43 1.98 -5.15
C ASN A 238 1.84 0.57 -5.58
N VAL A 239 1.22 0.10 -6.67
CA VAL A 239 1.65 -1.09 -7.39
C VAL A 239 2.58 -0.64 -8.50
N LEU A 240 3.86 -0.91 -8.34
CA LEU A 240 4.91 -0.55 -9.28
C LEU A 240 5.39 -1.79 -10.03
N MET A 241 5.52 -1.68 -11.34
CA MET A 241 6.16 -2.68 -12.18
C MET A 241 7.55 -2.20 -12.61
N SER A 242 8.49 -3.12 -12.76
CA SER A 242 9.77 -2.86 -13.43
C SER A 242 9.51 -2.27 -14.82
N ARG A 243 10.00 -1.06 -15.08
CA ARG A 243 9.94 -0.46 -16.43
C ARG A 243 10.61 -1.36 -17.46
N ALA A 244 11.79 -1.91 -17.13
CA ALA A 244 12.53 -2.79 -18.03
C ALA A 244 11.78 -4.09 -18.35
N ALA A 245 11.04 -4.65 -17.39
CA ALA A 245 10.17 -5.81 -17.62
C ALA A 245 8.94 -5.42 -18.46
N TYR A 246 8.32 -4.28 -18.16
CA TYR A 246 7.15 -3.76 -18.89
C TYR A 246 7.47 -3.52 -20.38
N GLU A 247 8.58 -2.86 -20.69
CA GLU A 247 8.99 -2.53 -22.07
C GLU A 247 9.31 -3.77 -22.93
N LYS A 248 9.64 -4.91 -22.31
CA LYS A 248 9.86 -6.20 -23.01
C LYS A 248 8.57 -6.92 -23.40
N LEU A 249 7.44 -6.56 -22.80
CA LEU A 249 6.16 -7.21 -23.09
C LEU A 249 5.53 -6.65 -24.37
N PRO A 250 4.78 -7.46 -25.13
CA PRO A 250 3.98 -6.98 -26.26
C PRO A 250 2.99 -5.90 -25.86
N ALA A 251 2.67 -5.00 -26.77
CA ALA A 251 1.81 -3.85 -26.50
C ALA A 251 0.39 -4.21 -26.04
N ASP A 252 -0.17 -5.34 -26.48
CA ASP A 252 -1.45 -5.88 -26.01
C ASP A 252 -1.37 -6.35 -24.56
N ILE A 253 -0.29 -7.03 -24.19
CA ILE A 253 -0.04 -7.45 -22.79
C ILE A 253 0.16 -6.22 -21.90
N GLN A 254 0.92 -5.21 -22.34
CA GLN A 254 1.10 -3.96 -21.59
C GLN A 254 -0.25 -3.28 -21.31
N LYS A 255 -1.13 -3.19 -22.31
CA LYS A 255 -2.48 -2.63 -22.15
C LYS A 255 -3.33 -3.47 -21.19
N ALA A 256 -3.26 -4.79 -21.29
CA ALA A 256 -3.98 -5.71 -20.41
C ALA A 256 -3.55 -5.55 -18.94
N LEU A 257 -2.25 -5.41 -18.65
CA LEU A 257 -1.72 -5.18 -17.30
C LEU A 257 -2.23 -3.87 -16.71
N VAL A 258 -2.25 -2.78 -17.49
CA VAL A 258 -2.78 -1.49 -17.05
C VAL A 258 -4.30 -1.59 -16.80
N ALA A 259 -5.05 -2.26 -17.66
CA ALA A 259 -6.49 -2.47 -17.48
C ALA A 259 -6.79 -3.30 -16.21
N ALA A 260 -6.05 -4.41 -16.00
CA ALA A 260 -6.15 -5.22 -14.79
C ALA A 260 -5.81 -4.40 -13.54
N GLY A 261 -4.77 -3.56 -13.60
CA GLY A 261 -4.36 -2.69 -12.51
C GLY A 261 -5.44 -1.68 -12.09
N LYS A 262 -6.11 -1.04 -13.06
CA LYS A 262 -7.23 -0.13 -12.78
C LYS A 262 -8.42 -0.86 -12.11
N LYS A 263 -8.78 -2.06 -12.60
CA LYS A 263 -9.84 -2.88 -12.00
C LYS A 263 -9.47 -3.33 -10.60
N ALA A 264 -8.22 -3.75 -10.38
CA ALA A 264 -7.73 -4.16 -9.07
C ALA A 264 -7.69 -2.99 -8.08
N ALA A 265 -7.34 -1.77 -8.53
CA ALA A 265 -7.37 -0.57 -7.69
C ALA A 265 -8.78 -0.24 -7.22
N ALA A 266 -9.79 -0.32 -8.10
CA ALA A 266 -11.18 -0.11 -7.72
C ALA A 266 -11.67 -1.15 -6.70
N PHE A 267 -11.31 -2.42 -6.88
CA PHE A 267 -11.61 -3.49 -5.93
C PHE A 267 -10.94 -3.22 -4.57
N GLU A 268 -9.65 -2.87 -4.59
CA GLU A 268 -8.86 -2.65 -3.39
C GLU A 268 -9.40 -1.48 -2.55
N ARG A 269 -9.71 -0.34 -3.16
CA ARG A 269 -10.27 0.82 -2.45
C ARG A 269 -11.58 0.49 -1.73
N ALA A 270 -12.42 -0.35 -2.35
CA ALA A 270 -13.66 -0.83 -1.71
C ALA A 270 -13.38 -1.79 -0.54
N GLU A 271 -12.40 -2.69 -0.69
CA GLU A 271 -11.99 -3.63 0.37
C GLU A 271 -11.37 -2.88 1.57
N SER A 272 -10.48 -1.90 1.31
CA SER A 272 -9.83 -1.10 2.34
C SER A 272 -10.85 -0.27 3.13
N GLN A 273 -11.80 0.36 2.45
CA GLN A 273 -12.84 1.14 3.10
C GLN A 273 -13.72 0.26 4.00
N ARG A 274 -14.14 -0.92 3.52
CA ARG A 274 -14.91 -1.89 4.31
C ARG A 274 -14.14 -2.33 5.56
N ASP A 275 -12.86 -2.65 5.41
CA ASP A 275 -12.02 -3.05 6.53
C ASP A 275 -11.90 -1.92 7.57
N ASN A 276 -11.70 -0.67 7.15
CA ASN A 276 -11.59 0.48 8.07
C ASN A 276 -12.84 0.67 8.95
N ASP A 277 -14.03 0.40 8.41
CA ASP A 277 -15.29 0.54 9.16
C ASP A 277 -15.50 -0.60 10.17
N GLU A 278 -15.04 -1.82 9.85
CA GLU A 278 -15.29 -3.02 10.66
C GLU A 278 -14.17 -3.32 11.68
N LEU A 279 -12.93 -3.00 11.34
CA LEU A 279 -11.77 -3.51 12.08
C LEU A 279 -11.52 -2.83 13.41
N LEU A 280 -12.01 -1.60 13.65
CA LEU A 280 -11.89 -0.97 14.97
C LEU A 280 -12.53 -1.83 16.06
N LYS A 281 -13.73 -2.38 15.81
CA LYS A 281 -14.40 -3.30 16.76
C LYS A 281 -13.62 -4.61 16.94
N LYS A 282 -12.98 -5.11 15.88
CA LYS A 282 -12.16 -6.32 15.96
C LYS A 282 -10.87 -6.09 16.75
N LEU A 283 -10.28 -4.89 16.66
CA LEU A 283 -9.13 -4.50 17.47
C LEU A 283 -9.48 -4.44 18.97
N GLU A 284 -10.65 -3.88 19.32
CA GLU A 284 -11.16 -3.88 20.70
C GLU A 284 -11.40 -5.31 21.20
N ALA A 285 -12.04 -6.17 20.38
CA ALA A 285 -12.25 -7.57 20.70
C ALA A 285 -10.94 -8.37 20.85
N ALA A 286 -9.87 -7.97 20.16
CA ALA A 286 -8.52 -8.50 20.30
C ALA A 286 -7.75 -7.93 21.51
N GLY A 287 -8.39 -7.08 22.34
CA GLY A 287 -7.84 -6.61 23.61
C GLY A 287 -7.15 -5.23 23.53
N MET A 288 -7.16 -4.55 22.37
CA MET A 288 -6.65 -3.19 22.28
C MET A 288 -7.62 -2.18 22.88
N GLN A 289 -7.09 -1.19 23.58
CA GLN A 289 -7.87 -0.03 24.05
C GLN A 289 -7.89 1.01 22.93
N VAL A 290 -8.99 1.04 22.17
CA VAL A 290 -9.21 2.02 21.10
C VAL A 290 -9.82 3.28 21.72
N ASN A 291 -9.28 4.46 21.37
CA ASN A 291 -9.85 5.72 21.81
C ASN A 291 -9.90 6.77 20.70
N ALA A 292 -10.99 7.53 20.69
CA ALA A 292 -11.04 8.76 19.91
C ALA A 292 -10.07 9.80 20.54
N VAL A 293 -9.42 10.58 19.67
CA VAL A 293 -8.61 11.73 20.09
C VAL A 293 -9.48 12.98 19.97
N PRO A 294 -9.54 13.84 21.03
CA PRO A 294 -10.36 15.06 21.00
C PRO A 294 -9.99 15.98 19.82
N GLU A 295 -10.99 16.63 19.21
CA GLU A 295 -10.75 17.52 18.05
C GLU A 295 -9.84 18.71 18.37
N THR A 296 -9.84 19.16 19.62
CA THR A 296 -8.88 20.17 20.10
C THR A 296 -7.44 19.69 19.95
N THR A 297 -7.17 18.44 20.32
CA THR A 297 -5.86 17.79 20.18
C THR A 297 -5.52 17.58 18.70
N ILE A 298 -6.48 17.10 17.88
CA ILE A 298 -6.28 16.97 16.43
C ILE A 298 -5.92 18.31 15.79
N THR A 299 -6.58 19.39 16.22
CA THR A 299 -6.30 20.75 15.74
C THR A 299 -4.88 21.19 16.13
N GLU A 300 -4.42 20.87 17.33
CA GLU A 300 -3.05 21.14 17.77
C GLU A 300 -2.03 20.36 16.95
N LEU A 301 -2.23 19.05 16.76
CA LEU A 301 -1.36 18.21 15.92
C LEU A 301 -1.30 18.72 14.48
N ARG A 302 -2.45 19.13 13.94
CA ARG A 302 -2.56 19.73 12.59
C ARG A 302 -1.78 21.05 12.49
N LYS A 303 -1.86 21.90 13.50
CA LYS A 303 -1.11 23.16 13.55
C LYS A 303 0.39 22.92 13.53
N VAL A 304 0.89 21.96 14.32
CA VAL A 304 2.30 21.55 14.29
C VAL A 304 2.70 21.06 12.89
N ALA A 305 1.90 20.16 12.31
CA ALA A 305 2.16 19.60 10.97
C ALA A 305 2.25 20.69 9.89
N HIS A 306 1.26 21.57 9.82
CA HIS A 306 1.22 22.65 8.81
C HIS A 306 2.36 23.64 9.01
N GLY A 307 2.81 23.89 10.24
CA GLY A 307 4.00 24.70 10.54
C GLY A 307 5.30 24.14 9.93
N LEU A 308 5.33 22.83 9.66
CA LEU A 308 6.50 22.15 9.08
C LEU A 308 6.48 22.09 7.54
N TYR A 309 5.37 22.44 6.87
CA TYR A 309 5.25 22.31 5.42
C TYR A 309 6.30 23.14 4.68
N GLY A 310 6.58 24.38 5.14
CA GLY A 310 7.63 25.21 4.54
C GLY A 310 9.00 24.54 4.53
N GLN A 311 9.35 23.85 5.63
CA GLN A 311 10.59 23.08 5.71
C GLN A 311 10.52 21.81 4.83
N ALA A 312 9.38 21.12 4.82
CA ALA A 312 9.18 19.92 4.01
C ALA A 312 9.35 20.18 2.50
N LEU A 313 8.90 21.35 2.02
CA LEU A 313 9.02 21.73 0.60
C LEU A 313 10.46 21.67 0.07
N ALA A 314 11.46 21.96 0.91
CA ALA A 314 12.87 21.88 0.53
C ALA A 314 13.32 20.44 0.22
N ASP A 315 12.63 19.44 0.77
CA ASP A 315 12.95 18.02 0.64
C ASP A 315 12.09 17.29 -0.42
N LEU A 316 11.05 17.96 -0.98
CA LEU A 316 10.06 17.33 -1.87
C LEU A 316 10.41 17.40 -3.36
N GLY A 317 11.62 17.81 -3.71
CA GLY A 317 12.07 17.92 -5.11
C GLY A 317 11.43 19.10 -5.88
N PRO A 318 11.79 19.27 -7.16
CA PRO A 318 11.39 20.45 -7.96
C PRO A 318 9.88 20.61 -8.16
N LYS A 319 9.15 19.50 -8.20
CA LYS A 319 7.68 19.51 -8.35
C LYS A 319 6.93 19.50 -7.00
N GLY A 320 7.63 19.37 -5.88
CA GLY A 320 7.01 19.21 -4.57
C GLY A 320 6.06 20.35 -4.22
N LYS A 321 6.46 21.61 -4.46
CA LYS A 321 5.60 22.77 -4.20
C LYS A 321 4.30 22.72 -5.00
N GLU A 322 4.38 22.44 -6.30
CA GLU A 322 3.22 22.31 -7.18
C GLU A 322 2.24 21.25 -6.67
N LEU A 323 2.75 20.07 -6.29
CA LEU A 323 1.93 18.97 -5.79
C LEU A 323 1.26 19.32 -4.44
N VAL A 324 1.98 19.98 -3.53
CA VAL A 324 1.40 20.45 -2.25
C VAL A 324 0.31 21.48 -2.49
N ASP A 325 0.54 22.46 -3.39
CA ASP A 325 -0.46 23.48 -3.73
C ASP A 325 -1.74 22.85 -4.32
N ILE A 326 -1.61 21.82 -5.18
CA ILE A 326 -2.76 21.05 -5.70
C ILE A 326 -3.49 20.35 -4.55
N GLY A 327 -2.76 19.65 -3.66
CA GLY A 327 -3.35 18.97 -2.50
C GLY A 327 -4.13 19.92 -1.60
N ILE A 328 -3.56 21.09 -1.28
CA ILE A 328 -4.23 22.12 -0.48
C ILE A 328 -5.48 22.65 -1.20
N ALA A 329 -5.41 22.88 -2.50
CA ALA A 329 -6.54 23.39 -3.27
C ALA A 329 -7.73 22.42 -3.31
N LEU A 330 -7.46 21.12 -3.41
CA LEU A 330 -8.49 20.06 -3.42
C LEU A 330 -9.16 19.86 -2.05
N ASN A 331 -8.54 20.31 -0.96
CA ASN A 331 -9.12 20.21 0.40
C ASN A 331 -10.04 21.39 0.75
N ARG A 332 -10.11 22.41 -0.09
CA ARG A 332 -11.04 23.53 0.06
C ARG A 332 -12.43 23.17 -0.43
#